data_33c720300ebea7e94d92be612f34154f
#
_entry.id   33c720300ebea7e94d92be612f34154f
#
_cell.length_a   1.000
_cell.length_b   1.000
_cell.length_c   1.000
_cell.angle_alpha   90.00
_cell.angle_beta   90.00
_cell.angle_gamma   90.00
#
_symmetry.space_group_name_H-M   'P 1'
#
loop_
_entity.id
_entity.type
_entity.pdbx_description
1 polymer ?
#
loop_
_entity_poly.entity_id
_entity_poly.type
_entity_poly.pdbx_seq_one_letter_code
_entity_poly.pdbx_strand_id
1 'polypeptide(L)'
;MRRRNSIFSNKKKRNEGPKKVVLAVLIGAVVIVGGFKGVTATTAFIEEKRIERIEKQKKAEAERLAAEKKRKEEEEAKKRMVGVTNEGKKYTYDARKIWEKLNSGDYSNDGKKMVFLTFDDGSSTTVTPEILKTLKENDVRATFFVTGENIERGGKAAEDLIKQSFEYGNAIANHSWSHDYHTLYPNRTLDLNNFLADFKKTDDLLKKILGPYFSTRVIRCPGGHMSWKGMDELDTYLNENNMASIDWNALNKDAEGRKKDAYALAENAIKTSEGKDIVVLLMHDTYGKEETAKALPRIIQYFKDNGYEFKTLS
;
A
#
# COMPACT_ATOMS: atom_id res chain seq x y z
N MET A 1 27.89 -55.28 -25.34
CA MET A 1 26.54 -55.66 -24.79
C MET A 1 25.80 -54.39 -24.51
N ARG A 2 24.93 -53.99 -25.34
CA ARG A 2 23.44 -54.03 -25.39
C ARG A 2 22.76 -53.51 -24.13
N ARG A 3 22.13 -52.35 -24.28
CA ARG A 3 20.71 -51.88 -24.16
C ARG A 3 20.53 -50.95 -22.96
N ARG A 4 19.69 -49.93 -22.92
CA ARG A 4 18.59 -49.45 -23.81
C ARG A 4 18.25 -48.00 -23.42
N ASN A 5 17.88 -47.20 -24.40
CA ASN A 5 17.21 -45.91 -24.32
C ASN A 5 15.89 -45.95 -23.52
N SER A 6 15.57 -44.93 -22.74
CA SER A 6 14.17 -44.54 -22.55
C SER A 6 14.05 -43.01 -22.55
N ILE A 7 13.41 -42.54 -23.58
CA ILE A 7 13.00 -41.17 -23.83
C ILE A 7 11.75 -40.91 -22.96
N PHE A 8 11.82 -39.97 -22.04
CA PHE A 8 10.60 -39.42 -21.44
C PHE A 8 10.32 -38.03 -22.03
N SER A 9 9.32 -38.06 -22.91
CA SER A 9 8.69 -36.91 -23.55
C SER A 9 7.97 -36.04 -22.49
N ASN A 10 8.44 -34.81 -22.29
CA ASN A 10 7.76 -33.78 -21.51
C ASN A 10 6.67 -33.15 -22.39
N LYS A 11 5.41 -33.58 -22.21
CA LYS A 11 4.23 -32.91 -22.76
C LYS A 11 4.02 -31.58 -22.04
N LYS A 12 4.36 -30.49 -22.71
CA LYS A 12 3.89 -29.14 -22.41
C LYS A 12 2.35 -29.13 -22.42
N LYS A 13 1.72 -28.96 -21.26
CA LYS A 13 0.30 -28.59 -21.18
C LYS A 13 0.12 -27.16 -21.71
N ARG A 14 -0.42 -27.04 -22.88
CA ARG A 14 -0.96 -25.78 -23.42
C ARG A 14 -2.16 -25.37 -22.55
N ASN A 15 -2.07 -24.21 -21.91
CA ASN A 15 -3.21 -23.51 -21.34
C ASN A 15 -4.10 -23.04 -22.51
N GLU A 16 -5.18 -23.75 -22.74
CA GLU A 16 -6.26 -23.26 -23.61
C GLU A 16 -7.10 -22.26 -22.79
N GLY A 17 -7.02 -20.99 -23.19
CA GLY A 17 -7.92 -19.95 -22.70
C GLY A 17 -9.38 -20.26 -23.08
N PRO A 18 -10.36 -19.62 -22.43
CA PRO A 18 -11.76 -19.93 -22.63
C PRO A 18 -12.16 -19.64 -24.07
N LYS A 19 -12.49 -20.70 -24.81
CA LYS A 19 -13.07 -20.63 -26.15
C LYS A 19 -14.36 -19.84 -26.08
N LYS A 20 -14.44 -18.75 -26.84
CA LYS A 20 -15.70 -18.05 -27.12
C LYS A 20 -16.67 -19.03 -27.76
N VAL A 21 -17.66 -19.49 -27.02
CA VAL A 21 -18.76 -20.21 -27.55
C VAL A 21 -19.65 -19.21 -28.28
N VAL A 22 -19.43 -19.06 -29.58
CA VAL A 22 -20.37 -18.38 -30.46
C VAL A 22 -21.47 -19.38 -30.75
N LEU A 23 -22.57 -19.28 -30.02
CA LEU A 23 -23.77 -20.05 -30.30
C LEU A 23 -24.48 -19.43 -31.51
N ALA A 24 -24.21 -19.97 -32.69
CA ALA A 24 -25.00 -19.66 -33.89
C ALA A 24 -26.38 -20.27 -33.74
N VAL A 25 -27.39 -19.44 -33.52
CA VAL A 25 -28.79 -19.85 -33.57
C VAL A 25 -29.17 -19.94 -35.04
N LEU A 26 -29.19 -21.15 -35.57
CA LEU A 26 -29.81 -21.47 -36.86
C LEU A 26 -31.33 -21.27 -36.76
N ILE A 27 -31.83 -20.20 -37.37
CA ILE A 27 -33.24 -19.99 -37.57
C ILE A 27 -33.63 -20.89 -38.75
N GLY A 28 -34.18 -22.05 -38.44
CA GLY A 28 -34.86 -22.88 -39.44
C GLY A 28 -36.22 -22.30 -39.79
N ALA A 29 -36.32 -21.64 -40.94
CA ALA A 29 -37.59 -21.21 -41.48
C ALA A 29 -38.32 -22.44 -42.07
N VAL A 30 -39.33 -22.94 -41.37
CA VAL A 30 -40.30 -23.85 -41.96
C VAL A 30 -41.47 -23.00 -42.50
N VAL A 31 -41.50 -22.86 -43.81
CA VAL A 31 -42.61 -22.26 -44.52
C VAL A 31 -43.68 -23.38 -44.72
N ILE A 32 -44.74 -23.30 -43.95
CA ILE A 32 -45.99 -24.08 -44.29
C ILE A 32 -47.02 -23.10 -44.85
N VAL A 33 -47.20 -23.16 -46.14
CA VAL A 33 -48.28 -22.46 -46.87
C VAL A 33 -49.60 -23.24 -46.72
N GLY A 34 -50.61 -22.62 -46.14
CA GLY A 34 -51.95 -23.16 -46.16
C GLY A 34 -52.83 -22.70 -45.00
N GLY A 35 -53.61 -21.64 -45.27
CA GLY A 35 -54.92 -21.32 -44.72
C GLY A 35 -55.17 -21.34 -43.22
N PHE A 36 -55.02 -20.17 -42.58
CA PHE A 36 -55.87 -19.71 -41.47
C PHE A 36 -55.50 -18.29 -41.13
N LYS A 37 -56.12 -17.29 -41.68
CA LYS A 37 -55.81 -15.85 -41.50
C LYS A 37 -56.25 -15.26 -40.14
N GLY A 38 -56.60 -16.08 -39.16
CA GLY A 38 -57.03 -15.59 -37.83
C GLY A 38 -56.18 -16.02 -36.62
N VAL A 39 -55.33 -17.07 -36.74
CA VAL A 39 -54.58 -17.65 -35.62
C VAL A 39 -53.09 -17.19 -35.62
N THR A 40 -52.62 -16.68 -36.76
CA THR A 40 -51.19 -16.34 -36.92
C THR A 40 -50.76 -15.04 -36.26
N ALA A 41 -51.65 -14.05 -36.10
CA ALA A 41 -51.31 -12.77 -35.48
C ALA A 41 -51.17 -12.85 -33.94
N THR A 42 -52.00 -13.69 -33.30
CA THR A 42 -51.96 -13.88 -31.83
C THR A 42 -50.79 -14.74 -31.41
N THR A 43 -50.43 -15.77 -32.17
CA THR A 43 -49.25 -16.62 -31.90
C THR A 43 -47.94 -15.87 -32.12
N ALA A 44 -47.85 -15.06 -33.18
CA ALA A 44 -46.68 -14.20 -33.43
C ALA A 44 -46.48 -13.18 -32.30
N PHE A 45 -47.54 -12.52 -31.85
CA PHE A 45 -47.48 -11.56 -30.72
C PHE A 45 -47.08 -12.23 -29.39
N ILE A 46 -47.60 -13.44 -29.13
CA ILE A 46 -47.22 -14.20 -27.93
C ILE A 46 -45.72 -14.58 -27.97
N GLU A 47 -45.22 -15.03 -29.11
CA GLU A 47 -43.83 -15.42 -29.29
C GLU A 47 -42.89 -14.19 -29.21
N GLU A 48 -43.26 -13.06 -29.79
CA GLU A 48 -42.55 -11.79 -29.66
C GLU A 48 -42.42 -11.36 -28.18
N LYS A 49 -43.52 -11.42 -27.43
CA LYS A 49 -43.50 -11.10 -25.99
C LYS A 49 -42.69 -12.11 -25.17
N ARG A 50 -42.66 -13.38 -25.61
CA ARG A 50 -41.83 -14.40 -24.98
C ARG A 50 -40.34 -14.14 -25.22
N ILE A 51 -39.97 -13.79 -26.45
CA ILE A 51 -38.59 -13.42 -26.81
C ILE A 51 -38.14 -12.17 -26.02
N GLU A 52 -38.97 -11.13 -26.00
CA GLU A 52 -38.69 -9.91 -25.22
C GLU A 52 -38.44 -10.21 -23.73
N ARG A 53 -39.25 -11.10 -23.14
CA ARG A 53 -39.06 -11.54 -21.74
C ARG A 53 -37.75 -12.30 -21.54
N ILE A 54 -37.40 -13.20 -22.45
CA ILE A 54 -36.18 -13.99 -22.41
C ILE A 54 -34.94 -13.07 -22.55
N GLU A 55 -34.99 -12.11 -23.48
CA GLU A 55 -33.92 -11.14 -23.67
C GLU A 55 -33.72 -10.25 -22.43
N LYS A 56 -34.86 -9.78 -21.85
CA LYS A 56 -34.82 -8.98 -20.61
C LYS A 56 -34.26 -9.79 -19.44
N GLN A 57 -34.64 -11.09 -19.32
CA GLN A 57 -34.08 -11.97 -18.28
C GLN A 57 -32.58 -12.22 -18.49
N LYS A 58 -32.14 -12.49 -19.72
CA LYS A 58 -30.71 -12.69 -20.05
C LYS A 58 -29.91 -11.43 -19.78
N LYS A 59 -30.43 -10.24 -20.09
CA LYS A 59 -29.80 -8.98 -19.81
C LYS A 59 -29.67 -8.74 -18.29
N ALA A 60 -30.72 -8.96 -17.52
CA ALA A 60 -30.71 -8.81 -16.07
C ALA A 60 -29.78 -9.83 -15.41
N GLU A 61 -29.69 -11.05 -15.90
CA GLU A 61 -28.74 -12.06 -15.39
C GLU A 61 -27.30 -11.70 -15.73
N ALA A 62 -27.03 -11.20 -16.94
CA ALA A 62 -25.71 -10.71 -17.33
C ALA A 62 -25.23 -9.51 -16.46
N GLU A 63 -26.13 -8.55 -16.19
CA GLU A 63 -25.88 -7.41 -15.32
C GLU A 63 -25.59 -7.86 -13.86
N ARG A 64 -26.37 -8.85 -13.37
CA ARG A 64 -26.16 -9.43 -12.04
C ARG A 64 -24.79 -10.13 -11.92
N LEU A 65 -24.43 -10.94 -12.93
CA LEU A 65 -23.14 -11.64 -12.96
C LEU A 65 -21.97 -10.65 -13.07
N ALA A 66 -22.12 -9.59 -13.87
CA ALA A 66 -21.11 -8.53 -13.95
C ALA A 66 -20.93 -7.78 -12.62
N ALA A 67 -22.05 -7.46 -11.94
CA ALA A 67 -22.03 -6.83 -10.63
C ALA A 67 -21.39 -7.73 -9.56
N GLU A 68 -21.70 -9.03 -9.57
CA GLU A 68 -21.11 -10.01 -8.65
C GLU A 68 -19.59 -10.17 -8.89
N LYS A 69 -19.17 -10.24 -10.15
CA LYS A 69 -17.74 -10.29 -10.53
C LYS A 69 -17.01 -9.05 -10.05
N LYS A 70 -17.58 -7.87 -10.30
CA LYS A 70 -17.01 -6.60 -9.85
C LYS A 70 -16.89 -6.55 -8.32
N ARG A 71 -17.91 -6.99 -7.59
CA ARG A 71 -17.87 -7.06 -6.12
C ARG A 71 -16.77 -7.99 -5.62
N LYS A 72 -16.58 -9.16 -6.23
CA LYS A 72 -15.51 -10.10 -5.87
C LYS A 72 -14.13 -9.51 -6.16
N GLU A 73 -13.95 -8.84 -7.30
CA GLU A 73 -12.70 -8.15 -7.66
C GLU A 73 -12.40 -7.02 -6.67
N GLU A 74 -13.41 -6.26 -6.24
CA GLU A 74 -13.29 -5.23 -5.22
C GLU A 74 -12.94 -5.79 -3.84
N GLU A 75 -13.57 -6.91 -3.42
CA GLU A 75 -13.23 -7.59 -2.17
C GLU A 75 -11.80 -8.15 -2.16
N GLU A 76 -11.35 -8.68 -3.29
CA GLU A 76 -9.96 -9.13 -3.42
C GLU A 76 -8.97 -7.96 -3.43
N ALA A 77 -9.34 -6.84 -4.07
CA ALA A 77 -8.54 -5.62 -4.04
C ALA A 77 -8.41 -5.08 -2.60
N LYS A 78 -9.50 -5.07 -1.80
CA LYS A 78 -9.48 -4.70 -0.38
C LYS A 78 -8.45 -5.48 0.44
N LYS A 79 -8.37 -6.79 0.22
CA LYS A 79 -7.41 -7.66 0.93
C LYS A 79 -5.95 -7.39 0.55
N ARG A 80 -5.71 -6.66 -0.54
CA ARG A 80 -4.39 -6.45 -1.14
C ARG A 80 -3.77 -5.08 -0.88
N MET A 81 -4.57 -4.07 -0.52
CA MET A 81 -4.10 -2.69 -0.36
C MET A 81 -3.85 -2.35 1.12
N VAL A 82 -2.81 -2.93 1.69
CA VAL A 82 -2.37 -2.59 3.05
C VAL A 82 -1.16 -1.67 2.97
N GLY A 83 -1.40 -0.35 2.96
CA GLY A 83 -0.37 0.69 2.95
C GLY A 83 0.43 0.82 1.65
N VAL A 84 0.27 -0.12 0.70
CA VAL A 84 1.01 -0.16 -0.57
C VAL A 84 0.11 -0.61 -1.73
N THR A 85 0.49 -0.26 -2.96
CA THR A 85 -0.13 -0.81 -4.18
C THR A 85 0.25 -2.28 -4.38
N ASN A 86 -0.44 -2.97 -5.30
CA ASN A 86 -0.05 -4.33 -5.68
C ASN A 86 1.38 -4.39 -6.23
N GLU A 87 1.82 -3.39 -6.99
CA GLU A 87 3.19 -3.28 -7.48
C GLU A 87 4.18 -2.99 -6.34
N GLY A 88 3.79 -2.22 -5.35
CA GLY A 88 4.58 -1.93 -4.16
C GLY A 88 4.87 -3.15 -3.30
N LYS A 89 3.98 -4.16 -3.31
CA LYS A 89 4.11 -5.38 -2.48
C LYS A 89 5.44 -6.13 -2.65
N LYS A 90 6.04 -6.11 -3.82
CA LYS A 90 7.35 -6.76 -4.06
C LYS A 90 8.49 -6.15 -3.25
N TYR A 91 8.31 -4.92 -2.78
CA TYR A 91 9.30 -4.20 -1.96
C TYR A 91 8.98 -4.28 -0.47
N THR A 92 7.81 -4.80 -0.07
CA THR A 92 7.39 -4.79 1.33
C THR A 92 8.08 -5.87 2.15
N TYR A 93 8.21 -5.57 3.43
CA TYR A 93 8.55 -6.51 4.48
C TYR A 93 7.51 -6.40 5.60
N ASP A 94 7.26 -7.50 6.31
CA ASP A 94 6.27 -7.55 7.38
C ASP A 94 6.67 -6.61 8.53
N ALA A 95 5.87 -5.56 8.74
CA ALA A 95 6.11 -4.56 9.77
C ALA A 95 6.12 -5.16 11.19
N ARG A 96 5.34 -6.21 11.47
CA ARG A 96 5.33 -6.89 12.77
C ARG A 96 6.68 -7.51 13.10
N LYS A 97 7.33 -8.15 12.14
CA LYS A 97 8.67 -8.71 12.32
C LYS A 97 9.72 -7.62 12.59
N ILE A 98 9.56 -6.46 11.96
CA ILE A 98 10.45 -5.32 12.23
C ILE A 98 10.18 -4.72 13.60
N TRP A 99 8.91 -4.60 14.01
CA TRP A 99 8.53 -4.18 15.35
C TRP A 99 9.16 -5.08 16.44
N GLU A 100 9.08 -6.39 16.28
CA GLU A 100 9.71 -7.36 17.18
C GLU A 100 11.24 -7.19 17.25
N LYS A 101 11.90 -6.99 16.10
CA LYS A 101 13.35 -6.72 16.03
C LYS A 101 13.73 -5.42 16.73
N LEU A 102 12.98 -4.35 16.52
CA LEU A 102 13.22 -3.07 17.19
C LEU A 102 13.05 -3.18 18.70
N ASN A 103 12.02 -3.87 19.18
CA ASN A 103 11.73 -4.04 20.59
C ASN A 103 12.77 -4.96 21.29
N SER A 104 13.28 -5.96 20.60
CA SER A 104 14.31 -6.85 21.16
C SER A 104 15.73 -6.23 21.17
N GLY A 105 15.94 -5.19 20.36
CA GLY A 105 17.29 -4.63 20.14
C GLY A 105 18.22 -5.53 19.33
N ASP A 106 17.72 -6.66 18.81
CA ASP A 106 18.46 -7.56 17.93
C ASP A 106 18.25 -7.18 16.47
N TYR A 107 19.20 -6.49 15.89
CA TYR A 107 19.17 -6.04 14.49
C TYR A 107 19.95 -6.94 13.54
N SER A 108 20.29 -8.15 13.96
CA SER A 108 20.91 -9.19 13.13
C SER A 108 19.87 -9.81 12.18
N ASN A 109 20.33 -10.28 11.02
CA ASN A 109 19.49 -10.94 10.02
C ASN A 109 20.29 -11.93 9.16
N ASP A 110 21.10 -12.76 9.81
CA ASP A 110 21.96 -13.77 9.16
C ASP A 110 22.84 -13.17 8.02
N GLY A 111 23.31 -11.94 8.23
CA GLY A 111 24.12 -11.20 7.27
C GLY A 111 23.37 -10.66 6.05
N LYS A 112 22.05 -10.85 5.98
CA LYS A 112 21.19 -10.26 4.94
C LYS A 112 20.82 -8.84 5.35
N LYS A 113 21.42 -7.86 4.70
CA LYS A 113 21.23 -6.46 5.04
C LYS A 113 19.97 -5.88 4.42
N MET A 114 19.14 -5.23 5.24
CA MET A 114 17.94 -4.53 4.80
C MET A 114 17.88 -3.13 5.38
N VAL A 115 17.46 -2.16 4.56
CA VAL A 115 17.22 -0.79 5.00
C VAL A 115 15.80 -0.38 4.66
N PHE A 116 15.15 0.22 5.64
CA PHE A 116 13.86 0.89 5.54
C PHE A 116 14.10 2.39 5.66
N LEU A 117 14.08 3.10 4.52
CA LEU A 117 14.07 4.55 4.53
C LEU A 117 12.68 5.00 4.99
N THR A 118 12.62 5.78 6.06
CA THR A 118 11.35 6.27 6.60
C THR A 118 11.37 7.78 6.73
N PHE A 119 10.24 8.41 6.36
CA PHE A 119 10.04 9.84 6.40
C PHE A 119 8.80 10.18 7.21
N ASP A 120 8.93 11.05 8.19
CA ASP A 120 7.86 11.47 9.08
C ASP A 120 7.37 12.89 8.75
N ASP A 121 6.16 13.20 9.21
CA ASP A 121 5.52 14.51 9.14
C ASP A 121 5.19 15.04 7.74
N GLY A 122 5.32 14.20 6.69
CA GLY A 122 4.88 14.59 5.35
C GLY A 122 3.34 14.66 5.25
N SER A 123 2.80 15.13 4.14
CA SER A 123 3.46 15.51 2.91
C SER A 123 3.67 17.02 2.87
N SER A 124 4.88 17.48 2.56
CA SER A 124 5.16 18.89 2.31
C SER A 124 5.22 19.17 0.80
N THR A 125 4.80 20.37 0.39
CA THR A 125 4.85 20.78 -1.03
C THR A 125 6.23 21.25 -1.48
N THR A 126 7.22 21.31 -0.58
CA THR A 126 8.59 21.78 -0.85
C THR A 126 9.65 20.69 -0.74
N VAL A 127 9.52 19.77 0.22
CA VAL A 127 10.53 18.74 0.50
C VAL A 127 10.15 17.39 -0.09
N THR A 128 8.90 16.95 0.09
CA THR A 128 8.42 15.66 -0.41
C THR A 128 8.65 15.47 -1.91
N PRO A 129 8.43 16.48 -2.81
CA PRO A 129 8.70 16.33 -4.24
C PRO A 129 10.15 15.98 -4.57
N GLU A 130 11.11 16.60 -3.88
CA GLU A 130 12.54 16.36 -4.11
C GLU A 130 12.95 14.96 -3.62
N ILE A 131 12.37 14.51 -2.49
CA ILE A 131 12.57 13.15 -1.99
C ILE A 131 12.02 12.12 -2.98
N LEU A 132 10.77 12.29 -3.46
CA LEU A 132 10.16 11.39 -4.43
C LEU A 132 10.95 11.32 -5.74
N LYS A 133 11.46 12.46 -6.20
CA LYS A 133 12.35 12.53 -7.38
C LYS A 133 13.61 11.69 -7.16
N THR A 134 14.30 11.89 -6.03
CA THR A 134 15.52 11.14 -5.69
C THR A 134 15.28 9.64 -5.57
N LEU A 135 14.18 9.24 -4.91
CA LEU A 135 13.79 7.82 -4.79
C LEU A 135 13.57 7.21 -6.17
N LYS A 136 12.88 7.92 -7.07
CA LYS A 136 12.60 7.48 -8.43
C LYS A 136 13.87 7.35 -9.27
N GLU A 137 14.75 8.34 -9.23
CA GLU A 137 16.04 8.33 -9.94
C GLU A 137 16.95 7.19 -9.52
N ASN A 138 16.81 6.73 -8.28
CA ASN A 138 17.61 5.64 -7.72
C ASN A 138 16.93 4.27 -7.74
N ASP A 139 15.69 4.17 -8.23
CA ASP A 139 14.83 2.98 -8.19
C ASP A 139 14.65 2.40 -6.77
N VAL A 140 14.48 3.27 -5.78
CA VAL A 140 14.32 2.93 -4.36
C VAL A 140 12.90 3.30 -3.90
N ARG A 141 12.36 2.53 -2.94
CA ARG A 141 11.07 2.80 -2.27
C ARG A 141 11.31 3.07 -0.79
N ALA A 142 10.41 3.84 -0.20
CA ALA A 142 10.45 4.26 1.19
C ALA A 142 9.08 4.09 1.86
N THR A 143 9.03 4.27 3.18
CA THR A 143 7.78 4.34 3.94
C THR A 143 7.58 5.77 4.43
N PHE A 144 6.41 6.35 4.14
CA PHE A 144 6.04 7.70 4.56
C PHE A 144 5.03 7.63 5.69
N PHE A 145 5.40 8.11 6.86
CA PHE A 145 4.54 8.26 8.02
C PHE A 145 3.94 9.66 8.01
N VAL A 146 2.74 9.77 7.46
CA VAL A 146 2.14 11.07 7.15
C VAL A 146 1.27 11.60 8.28
N THR A 147 1.25 12.93 8.47
CA THR A 147 0.35 13.61 9.40
C THR A 147 -0.82 14.22 8.64
N GLY A 148 -2.04 14.05 9.17
CA GLY A 148 -3.24 14.55 8.52
C GLY A 148 -3.26 16.06 8.38
N GLU A 149 -2.82 16.80 9.40
CA GLU A 149 -2.78 18.27 9.40
C GLU A 149 -1.84 18.84 8.32
N ASN A 150 -0.69 18.22 8.08
CA ASN A 150 0.23 18.68 7.03
C ASN A 150 -0.32 18.39 5.64
N ILE A 151 -1.04 17.28 5.45
CA ILE A 151 -1.75 17.01 4.18
C ILE A 151 -2.84 18.05 3.97
N GLU A 152 -3.67 18.33 4.98
CA GLU A 152 -4.74 19.32 4.90
C GLU A 152 -4.17 20.72 4.59
N ARG A 153 -3.11 21.14 5.29
CA ARG A 153 -2.42 22.41 5.08
C ARG A 153 -1.84 22.55 3.66
N GLY A 154 -1.28 21.49 3.11
CA GLY A 154 -0.77 21.47 1.74
C GLY A 154 -1.85 21.34 0.67
N GLY A 155 -3.07 21.00 1.06
CA GLY A 155 -4.24 20.90 0.21
C GLY A 155 -4.06 19.92 -0.94
N LYS A 156 -4.65 20.26 -2.09
CA LYS A 156 -4.62 19.39 -3.28
C LYS A 156 -3.21 18.99 -3.73
N ALA A 157 -2.23 19.87 -3.58
CA ALA A 157 -0.85 19.57 -3.96
C ALA A 157 -0.24 18.47 -3.07
N ALA A 158 -0.48 18.52 -1.75
CA ALA A 158 -0.04 17.47 -0.83
C ALA A 158 -0.78 16.14 -1.08
N GLU A 159 -2.08 16.17 -1.34
CA GLU A 159 -2.85 14.99 -1.72
C GLU A 159 -2.31 14.32 -3.00
N ASP A 160 -1.93 15.11 -4.00
CA ASP A 160 -1.38 14.58 -5.25
C ASP A 160 0.01 13.96 -5.03
N LEU A 161 0.82 14.51 -4.12
CA LEU A 161 2.10 13.91 -3.72
C LEU A 161 1.91 12.57 -3.01
N ILE A 162 0.89 12.45 -2.13
CA ILE A 162 0.53 11.16 -1.52
C ILE A 162 0.15 10.13 -2.59
N LYS A 163 -0.68 10.52 -3.58
CA LYS A 163 -1.04 9.64 -4.69
C LYS A 163 0.19 9.21 -5.50
N GLN A 164 1.03 10.17 -5.88
CA GLN A 164 2.25 9.92 -6.64
C GLN A 164 3.19 8.97 -5.88
N SER A 165 3.36 9.20 -4.57
CA SER A 165 4.17 8.34 -3.70
C SER A 165 3.64 6.91 -3.68
N PHE A 166 2.34 6.75 -3.45
CA PHE A 166 1.65 5.47 -3.40
C PHE A 166 1.72 4.72 -4.74
N GLU A 167 1.44 5.39 -5.85
CA GLU A 167 1.50 4.82 -7.21
C GLU A 167 2.92 4.37 -7.60
N TYR A 168 3.94 5.07 -7.11
CA TYR A 168 5.33 4.66 -7.32
C TYR A 168 5.71 3.40 -6.54
N GLY A 169 4.86 2.96 -5.60
CA GLY A 169 5.06 1.75 -4.79
C GLY A 169 5.72 1.99 -3.44
N ASN A 170 5.77 3.25 -2.98
CA ASN A 170 6.11 3.55 -1.59
C ASN A 170 4.99 3.09 -0.66
N ALA A 171 5.32 2.80 0.59
CA ALA A 171 4.34 2.54 1.63
C ALA A 171 3.87 3.86 2.26
N ILE A 172 2.56 3.97 2.50
CA ILE A 172 1.96 5.07 3.25
C ILE A 172 1.50 4.54 4.60
N ALA A 173 1.99 5.14 5.65
CA ALA A 173 1.74 4.80 7.03
C ALA A 173 1.18 6.02 7.79
N ASN A 174 0.63 5.80 8.97
CA ASN A 174 -0.06 6.83 9.73
C ASN A 174 0.84 7.37 10.87
N HIS A 175 0.97 8.70 10.96
CA HIS A 175 1.72 9.41 12.00
C HIS A 175 0.84 10.37 12.82
N SER A 176 -0.41 10.02 13.05
CA SER A 176 -1.42 10.86 13.68
C SER A 176 -1.97 11.98 12.77
N TRP A 177 -2.97 12.68 13.24
CA TRP A 177 -3.47 13.90 12.59
C TRP A 177 -2.67 15.12 13.03
N SER A 178 -2.64 15.35 14.34
CA SER A 178 -2.19 16.61 14.92
C SER A 178 -0.71 16.66 15.30
N HIS A 179 -0.08 15.49 15.51
CA HIS A 179 1.23 15.38 16.12
C HIS A 179 1.34 16.13 17.47
N ASP A 180 0.21 16.33 18.16
CA ASP A 180 0.14 17.08 19.41
C ASP A 180 0.34 16.20 20.64
N TYR A 181 1.52 16.32 21.25
CA TYR A 181 1.87 15.56 22.47
C TYR A 181 0.95 15.83 23.67
N HIS A 182 0.38 17.03 23.78
CA HIS A 182 -0.51 17.35 24.88
C HIS A 182 -1.85 16.61 24.77
N THR A 183 -2.33 16.42 23.56
CA THR A 183 -3.55 15.68 23.30
C THR A 183 -3.34 14.17 23.34
N LEU A 184 -2.26 13.69 22.72
CA LEU A 184 -2.00 12.26 22.58
C LEU A 184 -1.42 11.63 23.87
N TYR A 185 -0.62 12.40 24.60
CA TYR A 185 0.13 11.93 25.78
C TYR A 185 0.08 12.94 26.93
N PRO A 186 -1.11 13.28 27.47
CA PRO A 186 -1.23 14.21 28.59
C PRO A 186 -0.36 13.72 29.77
N ASN A 187 0.41 14.62 30.36
CA ASN A 187 1.37 14.30 31.44
C ASN A 187 2.37 13.18 31.08
N ARG A 188 2.73 13.08 29.80
CA ARG A 188 3.62 12.03 29.22
C ARG A 188 3.06 10.62 29.29
N THR A 189 1.75 10.44 29.44
CA THR A 189 1.06 9.15 29.50
C THR A 189 0.06 9.07 28.35
N LEU A 190 0.00 7.94 27.69
CA LEU A 190 -0.94 7.69 26.60
C LEU A 190 -2.40 7.98 27.04
N ASP A 191 -3.11 8.74 26.23
CA ASP A 191 -4.58 8.75 26.22
C ASP A 191 -5.03 7.95 25.00
N LEU A 192 -5.33 6.68 25.20
CA LEU A 192 -5.65 5.76 24.09
C LEU A 192 -6.85 6.24 23.28
N ASN A 193 -7.87 6.82 23.91
CA ASN A 193 -9.07 7.29 23.22
C ASN A 193 -8.75 8.48 22.29
N ASN A 194 -8.02 9.47 22.80
CA ASN A 194 -7.59 10.62 22.02
C ASN A 194 -6.64 10.18 20.90
N PHE A 195 -5.69 9.29 21.22
CA PHE A 195 -4.75 8.73 20.26
C PHE A 195 -5.47 8.05 19.08
N LEU A 196 -6.37 7.12 19.36
CA LEU A 196 -7.11 6.40 18.32
C LEU A 196 -8.03 7.33 17.51
N ALA A 197 -8.66 8.31 18.16
CA ALA A 197 -9.50 9.28 17.47
C ALA A 197 -8.68 10.19 16.52
N ASP A 198 -7.49 10.59 16.95
CA ASP A 198 -6.58 11.41 16.15
C ASP A 198 -6.01 10.62 14.93
N PHE A 199 -5.54 9.40 15.15
CA PHE A 199 -5.07 8.49 14.08
C PHE A 199 -6.18 8.18 13.09
N LYS A 200 -7.41 7.96 13.56
CA LYS A 200 -8.55 7.69 12.69
C LYS A 200 -8.85 8.84 11.72
N LYS A 201 -8.66 10.09 12.11
CA LYS A 201 -8.85 11.23 11.19
C LYS A 201 -7.90 11.14 9.99
N THR A 202 -6.65 10.77 10.21
CA THR A 202 -5.67 10.58 9.15
C THR A 202 -6.03 9.39 8.26
N ASP A 203 -6.46 8.25 8.84
CA ASP A 203 -6.94 7.11 8.06
C ASP A 203 -8.15 7.46 7.18
N ASP A 204 -9.09 8.24 7.70
CA ASP A 204 -10.26 8.69 6.94
C ASP A 204 -9.87 9.63 5.80
N LEU A 205 -8.88 10.52 6.02
CA LEU A 205 -8.33 11.38 4.96
C LEU A 205 -7.59 10.55 3.89
N LEU A 206 -6.74 9.61 4.29
CA LEU A 206 -6.03 8.72 3.36
C LEU A 206 -7.00 7.89 2.51
N LYS A 207 -8.12 7.42 3.07
CA LYS A 207 -9.18 6.74 2.30
C LYS A 207 -9.84 7.66 1.27
N LYS A 208 -10.01 8.95 1.57
CA LYS A 208 -10.53 9.92 0.59
C LYS A 208 -9.54 10.13 -0.55
N ILE A 209 -8.24 10.16 -0.25
CA ILE A 209 -7.17 10.41 -1.22
C ILE A 209 -6.89 9.18 -2.09
N LEU A 210 -6.68 8.01 -1.47
CA LEU A 210 -6.19 6.78 -2.09
C LEU A 210 -7.29 5.77 -2.43
N GLY A 211 -8.54 6.09 -2.07
CA GLY A 211 -9.70 5.26 -2.33
C GLY A 211 -10.21 4.53 -1.08
N PRO A 212 -11.50 4.11 -1.12
CA PRO A 212 -12.19 3.56 0.06
C PRO A 212 -11.62 2.25 0.58
N TYR A 213 -10.80 1.58 -0.22
CA TYR A 213 -10.17 0.30 0.15
C TYR A 213 -8.74 0.45 0.69
N PHE A 214 -8.21 1.68 0.71
CA PHE A 214 -6.93 1.93 1.36
C PHE A 214 -7.04 1.65 2.86
N SER A 215 -6.03 0.99 3.39
CA SER A 215 -5.80 0.85 4.83
C SER A 215 -4.30 0.77 5.09
N THR A 216 -3.87 1.17 6.26
CA THR A 216 -2.53 0.89 6.74
C THR A 216 -2.62 0.24 8.11
N ARG A 217 -1.77 -0.75 8.36
CA ARG A 217 -1.59 -1.36 9.69
C ARG A 217 -0.29 -0.92 10.34
N VAL A 218 0.42 -0.01 9.70
CA VAL A 218 1.70 0.51 10.16
C VAL A 218 1.49 1.94 10.66
N ILE A 219 1.87 2.16 11.90
CA ILE A 219 1.86 3.48 12.52
C ILE A 219 3.25 3.82 13.06
N ARG A 220 3.50 5.09 13.31
CA ARG A 220 4.57 5.57 14.17
C ARG A 220 3.98 6.54 15.19
N CYS A 221 4.31 6.32 16.46
CA CYS A 221 3.91 7.21 17.53
C CYS A 221 4.65 8.53 17.42
N PRO A 222 3.98 9.70 17.44
CA PRO A 222 4.65 10.98 17.56
C PRO A 222 5.63 11.01 18.73
N GLY A 223 6.91 11.34 18.44
CA GLY A 223 8.00 11.31 19.42
C GLY A 223 8.56 9.92 19.75
N GLY A 224 8.09 8.86 19.10
CA GLY A 224 8.48 7.46 19.31
C GLY A 224 7.74 6.77 20.46
N HIS A 225 7.41 5.49 20.28
CA HIS A 225 6.68 4.67 21.24
C HIS A 225 7.38 4.63 22.61
N MET A 226 8.70 4.45 22.64
CA MET A 226 9.48 4.32 23.87
C MET A 226 9.60 5.61 24.69
N SER A 227 9.12 6.76 24.19
CA SER A 227 9.18 8.05 24.87
C SER A 227 8.09 8.27 25.90
N TRP A 228 7.04 7.45 25.90
CA TRP A 228 5.81 7.67 26.63
C TRP A 228 5.51 6.57 27.64
N LYS A 229 4.59 6.84 28.57
CA LYS A 229 4.11 5.89 29.58
C LYS A 229 2.75 5.33 29.15
N GLY A 230 2.32 4.20 29.72
CA GLY A 230 1.01 3.60 29.49
C GLY A 230 0.83 3.00 28.09
N MET A 231 1.91 2.66 27.41
CA MET A 231 1.87 2.17 26.04
C MET A 231 1.36 0.73 25.92
N ASP A 232 1.29 -0.02 27.03
CA ASP A 232 0.78 -1.41 27.05
C ASP A 232 -0.67 -1.52 26.50
N GLU A 233 -1.50 -0.48 26.72
CA GLU A 233 -2.85 -0.43 26.19
C GLU A 233 -2.83 -0.30 24.64
N LEU A 234 -1.92 0.52 24.10
CA LEU A 234 -1.72 0.63 22.67
C LEU A 234 -1.16 -0.67 22.08
N ASP A 235 -0.20 -1.30 22.76
CA ASP A 235 0.36 -2.58 22.31
C ASP A 235 -0.69 -3.67 22.24
N THR A 236 -1.58 -3.72 23.23
CA THR A 236 -2.73 -4.63 23.23
C THR A 236 -3.63 -4.36 22.02
N TYR A 237 -4.02 -3.11 21.80
CA TYR A 237 -4.82 -2.71 20.65
C TYR A 237 -4.16 -3.08 19.30
N LEU A 238 -2.86 -2.77 19.15
CA LEU A 238 -2.11 -3.07 17.94
C LEU A 238 -2.03 -4.58 17.67
N ASN A 239 -1.82 -5.37 18.72
CA ASN A 239 -1.79 -6.84 18.64
C ASN A 239 -3.13 -7.42 18.19
N GLU A 240 -4.24 -6.98 18.80
CA GLU A 240 -5.58 -7.45 18.47
C GLU A 240 -6.00 -7.08 17.04
N ASN A 241 -5.49 -5.96 16.52
CA ASN A 241 -5.80 -5.46 15.17
C ASN A 241 -4.74 -5.82 14.11
N ASN A 242 -3.76 -6.68 14.46
CA ASN A 242 -2.65 -7.04 13.56
C ASN A 242 -1.90 -5.81 13.00
N MET A 243 -1.70 -4.79 13.82
CA MET A 243 -0.98 -3.57 13.51
C MET A 243 0.43 -3.58 14.13
N ALA A 244 1.29 -2.65 13.71
CA ALA A 244 2.63 -2.46 14.26
C ALA A 244 2.94 -0.97 14.44
N SER A 245 3.52 -0.61 15.59
CA SER A 245 4.14 0.71 15.79
C SER A 245 5.63 0.60 15.51
N ILE A 246 6.12 1.36 14.54
CA ILE A 246 7.50 1.26 14.07
C ILE A 246 8.29 2.49 14.52
N ASP A 247 9.16 2.29 15.50
CA ASP A 247 10.20 3.26 15.87
C ASP A 247 11.39 3.16 14.89
N TRP A 248 12.58 3.53 15.30
CA TRP A 248 13.78 3.54 14.46
C TRP A 248 15.00 3.07 15.26
N ASN A 249 16.01 2.61 14.55
CA ASN A 249 17.31 2.28 15.14
C ASN A 249 18.47 3.05 14.50
N ALA A 250 18.18 3.93 13.54
CA ALA A 250 19.10 4.84 12.91
C ALA A 250 18.41 6.16 12.57
N LEU A 251 19.14 7.27 12.51
CA LEU A 251 18.57 8.59 12.23
C LEU A 251 19.62 9.54 11.63
N ASN A 252 19.17 10.45 10.77
CA ASN A 252 20.00 11.49 10.19
C ASN A 252 20.17 12.73 11.12
N LYS A 253 19.40 12.80 12.21
CA LYS A 253 19.39 13.91 13.18
C LYS A 253 18.91 15.25 12.60
N ASP A 254 18.02 15.24 11.62
CA ASP A 254 17.47 16.46 11.01
C ASP A 254 16.48 17.20 11.93
N ALA A 255 15.93 16.52 12.94
CA ALA A 255 15.08 17.11 13.97
C ALA A 255 15.80 17.38 15.30
N GLU A 256 17.12 17.11 15.40
CA GLU A 256 17.86 17.21 16.64
C GLU A 256 18.87 18.36 16.65
N GLY A 257 18.85 19.16 17.71
CA GLY A 257 19.85 20.19 17.98
C GLY A 257 19.89 21.31 16.94
N ARG A 258 21.09 21.82 16.61
CA ARG A 258 21.23 22.88 15.61
C ARG A 258 21.00 22.36 14.20
N LYS A 259 20.53 23.25 13.31
CA LYS A 259 20.36 22.95 11.88
C LYS A 259 21.70 22.44 11.29
N LYS A 260 21.62 21.34 10.54
CA LYS A 260 22.75 20.68 9.91
C LYS A 260 22.61 20.79 8.38
N ASP A 261 23.73 20.82 7.69
CA ASP A 261 23.75 20.72 6.24
C ASP A 261 23.55 19.26 5.77
N ALA A 262 23.34 19.09 4.49
CA ALA A 262 23.11 17.79 3.88
C ALA A 262 24.24 16.79 4.12
N TYR A 263 25.51 17.26 4.16
CA TYR A 263 26.65 16.40 4.41
C TYR A 263 26.59 15.82 5.82
N ALA A 264 26.41 16.68 6.84
CA ALA A 264 26.33 16.26 8.24
C ALA A 264 25.13 15.33 8.50
N LEU A 265 23.98 15.56 7.82
CA LEU A 265 22.82 14.69 7.90
C LEU A 265 23.12 13.30 7.32
N ALA A 266 23.78 13.23 6.16
CA ALA A 266 24.18 11.97 5.57
C ALA A 266 25.16 11.19 6.45
N GLU A 267 26.19 11.86 6.99
CA GLU A 267 27.16 11.24 7.91
C GLU A 267 26.49 10.69 9.19
N ASN A 268 25.51 11.42 9.75
CA ASN A 268 24.75 10.92 10.90
C ASN A 268 23.94 9.66 10.55
N ALA A 269 23.25 9.66 9.40
CA ALA A 269 22.50 8.50 8.92
C ALA A 269 23.41 7.27 8.76
N ILE A 270 24.57 7.45 8.14
CA ILE A 270 25.59 6.41 7.95
C ILE A 270 26.08 5.89 9.31
N LYS A 271 26.59 6.78 10.15
CA LYS A 271 27.17 6.42 11.45
C LYS A 271 26.18 5.69 12.37
N THR A 272 24.92 6.12 12.38
CA THR A 272 23.90 5.47 13.23
C THR A 272 23.40 4.13 12.66
N SER A 273 23.71 3.83 11.40
CA SER A 273 23.37 2.57 10.74
C SER A 273 24.46 1.50 10.81
N GLU A 274 25.70 1.90 11.15
CA GLU A 274 26.86 0.99 11.17
C GLU A 274 26.62 -0.23 12.06
N GLY A 275 27.07 -1.40 11.57
CA GLY A 275 27.02 -2.65 12.31
C GLY A 275 25.64 -3.32 12.41
N LYS A 276 24.62 -2.84 11.70
CA LYS A 276 23.25 -3.39 11.73
C LYS A 276 22.92 -4.08 10.41
N ASP A 277 22.38 -5.28 10.45
CA ASP A 277 21.81 -5.92 9.27
C ASP A 277 20.43 -5.32 8.94
N ILE A 278 19.64 -4.98 9.96
CA ILE A 278 18.34 -4.33 9.81
C ILE A 278 18.44 -2.87 10.24
N VAL A 279 18.18 -1.96 9.31
CA VAL A 279 18.18 -0.50 9.54
C VAL A 279 16.80 0.06 9.27
N VAL A 280 16.18 0.70 10.27
CA VAL A 280 15.03 1.58 10.12
C VAL A 280 15.53 3.01 10.34
N LEU A 281 15.68 3.75 9.23
CA LEU A 281 16.28 5.08 9.24
C LEU A 281 15.19 6.15 9.34
N LEU A 282 15.19 6.91 10.44
CA LEU A 282 14.31 8.06 10.64
C LEU A 282 14.87 9.30 9.95
N MET A 283 14.03 9.91 9.15
CA MET A 283 14.19 11.21 8.48
C MET A 283 12.83 11.92 8.46
N HIS A 284 12.80 13.18 8.05
CA HIS A 284 11.55 13.92 7.90
C HIS A 284 11.45 14.55 6.51
N ASP A 285 10.22 14.54 5.93
CA ASP A 285 9.91 15.18 4.64
C ASP A 285 8.95 16.38 4.78
N THR A 286 8.83 16.90 6.00
CA THR A 286 8.05 18.09 6.31
C THR A 286 8.75 19.39 5.88
N TYR A 287 8.04 20.51 5.96
CA TYR A 287 8.56 21.85 5.65
C TYR A 287 9.81 22.19 6.44
N GLY A 288 10.79 22.80 5.79
CA GLY A 288 12.07 23.19 6.41
C GLY A 288 13.14 22.09 6.49
N LYS A 289 12.87 20.92 5.89
CA LYS A 289 13.78 19.77 5.82
C LYS A 289 14.46 19.62 4.45
N GLU A 290 14.71 20.70 3.75
CA GLU A 290 15.34 20.72 2.42
C GLU A 290 16.72 20.06 2.43
N GLU A 291 17.47 20.19 3.54
CA GLU A 291 18.78 19.55 3.67
C GLU A 291 18.68 18.00 3.76
N THR A 292 17.56 17.47 4.28
CA THR A 292 17.30 16.01 4.27
C THR A 292 17.12 15.51 2.82
N ALA A 293 16.37 16.23 2.00
CA ALA A 293 16.21 15.88 0.59
C ALA A 293 17.57 15.90 -0.15
N LYS A 294 18.43 16.89 0.12
CA LYS A 294 19.77 16.99 -0.46
C LYS A 294 20.74 15.90 0.06
N ALA A 295 20.54 15.42 1.29
CA ALA A 295 21.35 14.35 1.87
C ALA A 295 21.03 12.97 1.30
N LEU A 296 19.79 12.77 0.85
CA LEU A 296 19.24 11.47 0.47
C LEU A 296 20.05 10.72 -0.61
N PRO A 297 20.54 11.35 -1.70
CA PRO A 297 21.34 10.65 -2.71
C PRO A 297 22.58 9.96 -2.10
N ARG A 298 23.29 10.65 -1.20
CA ARG A 298 24.48 10.10 -0.52
C ARG A 298 24.11 8.95 0.42
N ILE A 299 23.00 9.07 1.14
CA ILE A 299 22.48 8.02 2.02
C ILE A 299 22.14 6.77 1.21
N ILE A 300 21.43 6.92 0.11
CA ILE A 300 21.05 5.80 -0.77
C ILE A 300 22.31 5.13 -1.34
N GLN A 301 23.28 5.92 -1.81
CA GLN A 301 24.52 5.39 -2.36
C GLN A 301 25.28 4.55 -1.33
N TYR A 302 25.41 5.03 -0.09
CA TYR A 302 26.04 4.28 0.99
C TYR A 302 25.37 2.90 1.20
N PHE A 303 24.05 2.83 1.28
CA PHE A 303 23.36 1.56 1.49
C PHE A 303 23.50 0.61 0.29
N LYS A 304 23.48 1.14 -0.94
CA LYS A 304 23.77 0.35 -2.15
C LYS A 304 25.17 -0.24 -2.12
N ASP A 305 26.18 0.57 -1.83
CA ASP A 305 27.60 0.16 -1.81
C ASP A 305 27.88 -0.87 -0.71
N ASN A 306 27.08 -0.85 0.37
CA ASN A 306 27.22 -1.80 1.48
C ASN A 306 26.26 -3.02 1.36
N GLY A 307 25.60 -3.21 0.21
CA GLY A 307 24.81 -4.39 -0.10
C GLY A 307 23.47 -4.48 0.64
N TYR A 308 22.89 -3.34 1.05
CA TYR A 308 21.55 -3.32 1.65
C TYR A 308 20.46 -3.46 0.59
N GLU A 309 19.48 -4.28 0.88
CA GLU A 309 18.23 -4.34 0.15
C GLU A 309 17.26 -3.28 0.70
N PHE A 310 16.69 -2.46 -0.19
CA PHE A 310 15.73 -1.43 0.20
C PHE A 310 14.33 -2.05 0.28
N LYS A 311 13.71 -1.91 1.45
CA LYS A 311 12.36 -2.42 1.72
C LYS A 311 11.44 -1.34 2.25
N THR A 312 10.13 -1.55 2.11
CA THR A 312 9.07 -0.77 2.73
C THR A 312 8.35 -1.59 3.79
N LEU A 313 7.64 -0.92 4.70
CA LEU A 313 6.91 -1.54 5.81
C LEU A 313 5.42 -1.68 5.45
N SER A 314 4.84 -2.87 5.61
CA SER A 314 3.40 -3.08 5.42
C SER A 314 2.82 -4.18 6.31
#